data_bf7514f0ea3229634cae10bc7cfd9bd9
#
_entry.id   bf7514f0ea3229634cae10bc7cfd9bd9
#
_cell.length_a   1.000
_cell.length_b   1.000
_cell.length_c   1.000
_cell.angle_alpha   90.00
_cell.angle_beta   90.00
_cell.angle_gamma   90.00
#
_symmetry.space_group_name_H-M   'P 1'
#
loop_
_entity.id
_entity.type
_entity.pdbx_description
1 polymer ?
#
loop_
_entity_poly.entity_id
_entity_poly.type
_entity_poly.pdbx_seq_one_letter_code
_entity_poly.pdbx_strand_id
1 'polypeptide(L)' 'MGLSIIIAIAAFLVVTLLLVVLLLYAKAKLTPSGEV' A
#
# COMPACT_ATOMS: atom_id res chain seq x y z
N MET A 1 13.08 20.27 -13.32
CA MET A 1 13.29 20.17 -11.97
C MET A 1 12.08 19.75 -11.22
N GLY A 2 11.03 20.49 -11.15
CA GLY A 2 9.87 20.13 -10.39
C GLY A 2 9.21 18.87 -10.89
N LEU A 3 9.34 18.59 -12.16
CA LEU A 3 8.70 17.42 -12.73
C LEU A 3 9.22 16.13 -12.12
N SER A 4 10.53 16.05 -11.92
CA SER A 4 11.11 14.85 -11.33
C SER A 4 10.62 14.62 -9.91
N ILE A 5 10.51 15.68 -9.15
CA ILE A 5 10.05 15.60 -7.78
C ILE A 5 8.61 15.15 -7.74
N ILE A 6 7.79 15.68 -8.63
CA ILE A 6 6.38 15.32 -8.68
C ILE A 6 6.22 13.84 -9.02
N ILE A 7 7.00 13.37 -9.97
CA ILE A 7 6.94 11.96 -10.36
C ILE A 7 7.39 11.07 -9.20
N ALA A 8 8.42 11.48 -8.51
CA ALA A 8 8.92 10.70 -7.38
C ALA A 8 7.89 10.60 -6.27
N ILE A 9 7.23 11.71 -5.97
CA ILE A 9 6.21 11.71 -4.93
C ILE A 9 5.04 10.84 -5.34
N ALA A 10 4.61 10.97 -6.59
CA ALA A 10 3.50 10.18 -7.07
C ALA A 10 3.82 8.69 -7.01
N ALA A 11 5.01 8.32 -7.43
CA ALA A 11 5.43 6.93 -7.40
C ALA A 11 5.45 6.40 -5.96
N PHE A 12 5.96 7.22 -5.06
CA PHE A 12 6.03 6.81 -3.67
C PHE A 12 4.63 6.59 -3.10
N LEU A 13 3.72 7.47 -3.41
CA LEU A 13 2.35 7.34 -2.93
C LEU A 13 1.68 6.08 -3.46
N VAL A 14 1.88 5.80 -4.74
CA VAL A 14 1.29 4.62 -5.36
C VAL A 14 1.85 3.35 -4.72
N VAL A 15 3.16 3.29 -4.55
CA VAL A 15 3.79 2.12 -3.96
C VAL A 15 3.31 1.92 -2.52
N THR A 16 3.23 3.01 -1.77
CA THR A 16 2.78 2.93 -0.39
C THR A 16 1.34 2.42 -0.33
N LEU A 17 0.49 2.92 -1.20
CA LEU A 17 -0.89 2.50 -1.22
C LEU A 17 -0.99 1.01 -1.56
N LEU A 18 -0.24 0.56 -2.53
CA LEU A 18 -0.24 -0.84 -2.91
C LEU A 18 0.23 -1.72 -1.75
N LEU A 19 1.26 -1.27 -1.05
CA LEU A 19 1.76 -2.02 0.09
C LEU A 19 0.72 -2.13 1.19
N VAL A 20 0.04 -1.05 1.48
CA VAL A 20 -0.99 -1.07 2.51
C VAL A 20 -2.12 -2.02 2.13
N VAL A 21 -2.56 -1.95 0.88
CA VAL A 21 -3.62 -2.83 0.42
C VAL A 21 -3.18 -4.28 0.50
N LEU A 22 -1.96 -4.54 0.08
CA LEU A 22 -1.45 -5.91 0.11
C LEU A 22 -1.36 -6.44 1.54
N LEU A 23 -0.90 -5.60 2.45
CA LEU A 23 -0.81 -6.00 3.86
C LEU A 23 -2.17 -6.29 4.44
N LEU A 24 -3.14 -5.45 4.16
CA LEU A 24 -4.49 -5.66 4.65
C LEU A 24 -5.08 -6.94 4.08
N TYR A 25 -4.85 -7.18 2.81
CA TYR A 25 -5.35 -8.38 2.17
C TYR A 25 -4.74 -9.63 2.78
N ALA A 26 -3.44 -9.61 2.97
CA ALA A 26 -2.74 -10.76 3.56
C ALA A 26 -3.21 -11.01 4.98
N LYS A 27 -3.41 -9.93 5.73
CA LYS A 27 -3.87 -10.06 7.09
C LYS A 27 -5.27 -10.65 7.13
N ALA A 28 -6.12 -10.21 6.25
CA ALA A 28 -7.48 -10.74 6.22
C ALA A 28 -7.49 -12.22 5.89
N LYS A 29 -6.55 -12.64 5.06
CA LYS A 29 -6.48 -14.04 4.72
C LYS A 29 -5.88 -14.88 5.82
N LEU A 30 -4.85 -14.34 6.45
CA LEU A 30 -4.18 -15.07 7.50
C LEU A 30 -5.02 -15.17 8.77
N THR A 31 -5.83 -14.16 9.03
CA THR A 31 -6.64 -14.13 10.24
C THR A 31 -8.05 -14.56 9.94
N PRO A 32 -8.44 -15.76 10.31
CA PRO A 32 -9.80 -16.21 10.04
C PRO A 32 -10.80 -15.33 10.77
N SER A 33 -11.96 -15.26 10.22
CA SER A 33 -12.96 -14.39 10.78
C SER A 33 -13.28 -14.75 12.21
N GLY A 34 -13.18 -15.96 12.56
CA GLY A 34 -13.53 -16.36 13.89
C GLY A 34 -12.60 -15.86 14.95
N GLU A 35 -11.59 -15.16 14.51
CA GLU A 35 -10.62 -14.76 15.41
C GLU A 35 -11.07 -13.82 16.45
N VAL A 36 -11.90 -13.05 16.27
CA VAL A 36 -12.26 -12.06 17.23
C VAL A 36 -12.54 -12.56 18.63
#